data_790dde128cb673b679a764f4ed3c7f33
#
_entry.id   790dde128cb673b679a764f4ed3c7f33
#
_cell.length_a   1.000
_cell.length_b   1.000
_cell.length_c   1.000
_cell.angle_alpha   90.00
_cell.angle_beta   90.00
_cell.angle_gamma   90.00
#
_symmetry.space_group_name_H-M   'P 1'
#
loop_
_entity.id
_entity.type
_entity.pdbx_description
1 polymer ?
#
loop_
_entity_poly.entity_id
_entity_poly.type
_entity_poly.pdbx_seq_one_letter_code
_entity_poly.pdbx_strand_id
1 'polypeptide(L)'
;DITRAIQFIITILFPFLLGIGLAFILNNPQKWVEEKLLGNVPMQNKHKRILSTGIVFILAIGFLILFFSIIIPNTIDSVRQFSTNVAIYSETLIGYTKDFAYKLNISEKQVEQILINFDITKKITSVLTESIPKIASYSYSFVKGFINIILALVSAFYILLDRETLVKGIKKLNYSLFDKNFANYLTLWTNDAKTVFEQYIVGNII
;
A
#
# COMPACT_ATOMS: atom_id res chain seq x y z
N ASP A 1 -30.93 3.24 -7.39
CA ASP A 1 -29.61 3.00 -7.38
C ASP A 1 -28.66 3.77 -6.45
N ILE A 2 -29.05 3.84 -5.18
CA ILE A 2 -28.28 4.46 -4.09
C ILE A 2 -26.89 3.81 -3.95
N THR A 3 -26.80 2.49 -4.12
CA THR A 3 -25.51 1.76 -4.05
C THR A 3 -24.49 2.22 -5.10
N ARG A 4 -24.92 2.48 -6.32
CA ARG A 4 -24.05 3.01 -7.38
C ARG A 4 -23.58 4.42 -7.08
N ALA A 5 -24.45 5.26 -6.54
CA ALA A 5 -24.10 6.63 -6.14
C ALA A 5 -23.05 6.61 -5.00
N ILE A 6 -23.22 5.74 -4.01
CA ILE A 6 -22.26 5.57 -2.90
C ILE A 6 -20.91 5.07 -3.43
N GLN A 7 -20.90 4.05 -4.30
CA GLN A 7 -19.67 3.54 -4.91
C GLN A 7 -18.95 4.60 -5.73
N PHE A 8 -19.68 5.42 -6.48
CA PHE A 8 -19.13 6.51 -7.26
C PHE A 8 -18.48 7.58 -6.36
N ILE A 9 -19.13 7.97 -5.28
CA ILE A 9 -18.60 8.92 -4.30
C ILE A 9 -17.33 8.36 -3.64
N ILE A 10 -17.35 7.09 -3.21
CA ILE A 10 -16.17 6.44 -2.61
C ILE A 10 -15.00 6.40 -3.60
N THR A 11 -15.26 6.08 -4.86
CA THR A 11 -14.22 6.02 -5.90
C THR A 11 -13.56 7.37 -6.13
N ILE A 12 -14.34 8.46 -6.13
CA ILE A 12 -13.81 9.83 -6.28
C ILE A 12 -13.03 10.26 -5.03
N LEU A 13 -13.53 9.93 -3.84
CA LEU A 13 -12.90 10.32 -2.58
C LEU A 13 -11.66 9.49 -2.23
N PHE A 14 -11.54 8.29 -2.80
CA PHE A 14 -10.45 7.35 -2.48
C PHE A 14 -9.05 7.95 -2.59
N PRO A 15 -8.64 8.63 -3.69
CA PRO A 15 -7.31 9.26 -3.76
C PRO A 15 -7.11 10.36 -2.71
N PHE A 16 -8.15 11.08 -2.31
CA PHE A 16 -8.05 12.08 -1.25
C PHE A 16 -7.87 11.44 0.13
N LEU A 17 -8.56 10.34 0.41
CA LEU A 17 -8.36 9.57 1.64
C LEU A 17 -6.94 8.99 1.71
N LEU A 18 -6.42 8.47 0.59
CA LEU A 18 -5.01 8.07 0.49
C LEU A 18 -4.07 9.27 0.73
N GLY A 19 -4.42 10.45 0.19
CA GLY A 19 -3.67 11.68 0.40
C GLY A 19 -3.62 12.10 1.87
N ILE A 20 -4.70 11.96 2.62
CA ILE A 20 -4.73 12.19 4.07
C ILE A 20 -3.78 11.22 4.79
N GLY A 21 -3.82 9.92 4.45
CA GLY A 21 -2.92 8.91 5.01
C GLY A 21 -1.45 9.23 4.73
N LEU A 22 -1.12 9.57 3.47
CA LEU A 22 0.23 9.98 3.08
C LEU A 22 0.68 11.26 3.81
N ALA A 23 -0.18 12.27 3.90
CA ALA A 23 0.12 13.49 4.63
C ALA A 23 0.40 13.21 6.11
N PHE A 24 -0.33 12.27 6.71
CA PHE A 24 -0.10 11.85 8.09
C PHE A 24 1.27 11.18 8.25
N ILE A 25 1.64 10.26 7.37
CA ILE A 25 2.94 9.57 7.39
C ILE A 25 4.09 10.57 7.15
N LEU A 26 3.95 11.45 6.17
CA LEU A 26 4.98 12.42 5.80
C LEU A 26 5.07 13.63 6.74
N ASN A 27 4.11 13.83 7.63
CA ASN A 27 4.11 14.94 8.58
C ASN A 27 5.32 14.92 9.54
N ASN A 28 5.72 13.75 10.02
CA ASN A 28 6.87 13.64 10.93
C ASN A 28 8.22 13.91 10.22
N PRO A 29 8.53 13.27 9.08
CA PRO A 29 9.69 13.65 8.27
C PRO A 29 9.70 15.15 7.90
N GLN A 30 8.54 15.71 7.55
CA GLN A 30 8.42 17.12 7.18
C GLN A 30 8.75 18.05 8.36
N LYS A 31 8.23 17.77 9.55
CA LYS A 31 8.59 18.52 10.76
C LYS A 31 10.08 18.39 11.09
N TRP A 32 10.63 17.19 10.97
CA TRP A 32 12.04 16.97 11.20
C TRP A 32 12.92 17.81 10.27
N VAL A 33 12.60 17.86 8.97
CA VAL A 33 13.29 18.71 8.00
C VAL A 33 13.09 20.21 8.36
N GLU A 34 11.86 20.62 8.69
CA GLU A 34 11.53 22.00 9.04
C GLU A 34 12.31 22.48 10.27
N GLU A 35 12.41 21.67 11.32
CA GLU A 35 13.00 22.03 12.60
C GLU A 35 14.52 21.80 12.65
N LYS A 36 15.01 20.69 12.09
CA LYS A 36 16.43 20.31 12.16
C LYS A 36 17.27 20.86 11.02
N LEU A 37 16.78 20.77 9.77
CA LEU A 37 17.56 21.25 8.62
C LEU A 37 17.33 22.74 8.36
N LEU A 38 16.11 23.22 8.47
CA LEU A 38 15.75 24.61 8.16
C LEU A 38 15.59 25.50 9.42
N GLY A 39 15.72 24.92 10.62
CA GLY A 39 15.53 25.62 11.89
C GLY A 39 16.38 26.88 12.00
N ASN A 40 17.68 26.81 11.68
CA ASN A 40 18.66 27.90 11.80
C ASN A 40 18.68 28.84 10.58
N VAL A 41 17.89 28.57 9.54
CA VAL A 41 17.85 29.43 8.35
C VAL A 41 16.97 30.65 8.65
N PRO A 42 17.43 31.90 8.38
CA PRO A 42 16.63 33.11 8.62
C PRO A 42 15.55 33.28 7.56
N MET A 43 14.49 32.46 7.65
CA MET A 43 13.35 32.46 6.73
C MET A 43 12.05 32.51 7.50
N GLN A 44 10.99 33.07 6.87
CA GLN A 44 9.64 33.03 7.42
C GLN A 44 9.15 31.58 7.55
N ASN A 45 8.40 31.27 8.59
CA ASN A 45 7.87 29.93 8.87
C ASN A 45 7.09 29.32 7.68
N LYS A 46 6.38 30.17 6.92
CA LYS A 46 5.67 29.75 5.72
C LYS A 46 6.60 29.19 4.64
N HIS A 47 7.73 29.88 4.39
CA HIS A 47 8.71 29.43 3.39
C HIS A 47 9.47 28.18 3.88
N LYS A 48 9.80 28.10 5.17
CA LYS A 48 10.40 26.89 5.75
C LYS A 48 9.49 25.66 5.52
N ARG A 49 8.19 25.83 5.74
CA ARG A 49 7.20 24.75 5.52
C ARG A 49 7.10 24.35 4.05
N ILE A 50 7.07 25.30 3.12
CA ILE A 50 7.02 25.01 1.68
C ILE A 50 8.26 24.22 1.26
N LEU A 51 9.44 24.64 1.69
CA LEU A 51 10.71 23.98 1.36
C LEU A 51 10.80 22.59 2.00
N SER A 52 10.50 22.46 3.29
CA SER A 52 10.53 21.16 3.99
C SER A 52 9.55 20.17 3.37
N THR A 53 8.33 20.62 3.03
CA THR A 53 7.35 19.80 2.33
C THR A 53 7.89 19.38 0.96
N GLY A 54 8.44 20.31 0.17
CA GLY A 54 9.03 20.00 -1.13
C GLY A 54 10.17 18.97 -1.05
N ILE A 55 11.10 19.15 -0.11
CA ILE A 55 12.20 18.20 0.10
C ILE A 55 11.69 16.81 0.43
N VAL A 56 10.76 16.70 1.39
CA VAL A 56 10.20 15.41 1.81
C VAL A 56 9.44 14.73 0.68
N PHE A 57 8.71 15.49 -0.14
CA PHE A 57 8.03 14.93 -1.30
C PHE A 57 8.98 14.44 -2.38
N ILE A 58 10.05 15.19 -2.67
CA ILE A 58 11.09 14.74 -3.61
C ILE A 58 11.72 13.44 -3.10
N LEU A 59 12.05 13.35 -1.81
CA LEU A 59 12.60 12.13 -1.21
C LEU A 59 11.59 10.98 -1.25
N ALA A 60 10.32 11.23 -0.94
CA ALA A 60 9.27 10.21 -0.98
C ALA A 60 9.03 9.69 -2.41
N ILE A 61 8.97 10.57 -3.40
CA ILE A 61 8.83 10.20 -4.81
C ILE A 61 10.08 9.43 -5.28
N GLY A 62 11.28 9.90 -4.94
CA GLY A 62 12.54 9.21 -5.24
C GLY A 62 12.56 7.80 -4.62
N PHE A 63 12.15 7.66 -3.37
CA PHE A 63 12.00 6.36 -2.72
C PHE A 63 11.01 5.44 -3.45
N LEU A 64 9.83 5.95 -3.84
CA LEU A 64 8.85 5.17 -4.59
C LEU A 64 9.38 4.71 -5.94
N ILE A 65 10.09 5.59 -6.67
CA ILE A 65 10.71 5.24 -7.96
C ILE A 65 11.74 4.12 -7.75
N LEU A 66 12.64 4.25 -6.78
CA LEU A 66 13.63 3.23 -6.47
C LEU A 66 12.96 1.90 -6.05
N PHE A 67 11.97 1.97 -5.18
CA PHE A 67 11.23 0.81 -4.71
C PHE A 67 10.58 0.03 -5.88
N PHE A 68 9.85 0.72 -6.75
CA PHE A 68 9.23 0.08 -7.90
C PHE A 68 10.22 -0.38 -8.96
N SER A 69 11.33 0.35 -9.17
CA SER A 69 12.41 -0.07 -10.07
C SER A 69 13.09 -1.36 -9.66
N ILE A 70 13.09 -1.68 -8.36
CA ILE A 70 13.66 -2.93 -7.85
C ILE A 70 12.60 -4.03 -7.83
N ILE A 71 11.41 -3.75 -7.31
CA ILE A 71 10.38 -4.77 -7.06
C ILE A 71 9.76 -5.28 -8.36
N ILE A 72 9.43 -4.38 -9.29
CA ILE A 72 8.74 -4.79 -10.53
C ILE A 72 9.57 -5.79 -11.35
N PRO A 73 10.85 -5.53 -11.71
CA PRO A 73 11.63 -6.48 -12.49
C PRO A 73 11.84 -7.79 -11.74
N ASN A 74 12.18 -7.74 -10.44
CA ASN A 74 12.38 -8.96 -9.65
C ASN A 74 11.11 -9.82 -9.56
N THR A 75 9.94 -9.20 -9.47
CA THR A 75 8.66 -9.91 -9.47
C THR A 75 8.39 -10.58 -10.83
N ILE A 76 8.63 -9.87 -11.94
CA ILE A 76 8.48 -10.40 -13.29
C ILE A 76 9.42 -11.57 -13.51
N ASP A 77 10.68 -11.45 -13.11
CA ASP A 77 11.68 -12.52 -13.24
C ASP A 77 11.33 -13.74 -12.38
N SER A 78 10.82 -13.52 -11.17
CA SER A 78 10.34 -14.62 -10.32
C SER A 78 9.17 -15.36 -10.94
N VAL A 79 8.20 -14.65 -11.50
CA VAL A 79 7.07 -15.28 -12.23
C VAL A 79 7.55 -16.02 -13.47
N ARG A 80 8.49 -15.47 -14.23
CA ARG A 80 9.09 -16.11 -15.40
C ARG A 80 9.83 -17.40 -15.00
N GLN A 81 10.70 -17.34 -13.99
CA GLN A 81 11.43 -18.52 -13.50
C GLN A 81 10.47 -19.60 -12.98
N PHE A 82 9.44 -19.21 -12.25
CA PHE A 82 8.42 -20.15 -11.80
C PHE A 82 7.72 -20.80 -13.01
N SER A 83 7.33 -20.02 -14.01
CA SER A 83 6.65 -20.53 -15.23
C SER A 83 7.51 -21.50 -16.02
N THR A 84 8.81 -21.23 -16.15
CA THR A 84 9.74 -22.13 -16.88
C THR A 84 10.07 -23.41 -16.13
N ASN A 85 10.07 -23.35 -14.80
CA ASN A 85 10.45 -24.48 -13.95
C ASN A 85 9.25 -25.30 -13.43
N VAL A 86 8.03 -24.96 -13.83
CA VAL A 86 6.81 -25.68 -13.39
C VAL A 86 6.87 -27.17 -13.64
N ALA A 87 7.37 -27.60 -14.83
CA ALA A 87 7.50 -29.01 -15.15
C ALA A 87 8.44 -29.71 -14.16
N ILE A 88 9.60 -29.12 -13.88
CA ILE A 88 10.59 -29.64 -12.94
C ILE A 88 10.01 -29.73 -11.53
N TYR A 89 9.32 -28.69 -11.08
CA TYR A 89 8.67 -28.69 -9.77
C TYR A 89 7.57 -29.75 -9.66
N SER A 90 6.80 -29.96 -10.74
CA SER A 90 5.79 -31.01 -10.80
C SER A 90 6.40 -32.40 -10.70
N GLU A 91 7.47 -32.69 -11.46
CA GLU A 91 8.17 -33.94 -11.39
C GLU A 91 8.78 -34.21 -10.03
N THR A 92 9.38 -33.19 -9.42
CA THR A 92 9.95 -33.27 -8.08
C THR A 92 8.88 -33.59 -7.03
N LEU A 93 7.72 -32.93 -7.08
CA LEU A 93 6.59 -33.20 -6.19
C LEU A 93 6.05 -34.62 -6.37
N ILE A 94 5.93 -35.08 -7.63
CA ILE A 94 5.52 -36.45 -7.95
C ILE A 94 6.53 -37.44 -7.39
N GLY A 95 7.83 -37.17 -7.52
CA GLY A 95 8.90 -37.99 -6.94
C GLY A 95 8.77 -38.12 -5.43
N TYR A 96 8.68 -37.01 -4.71
CA TYR A 96 8.47 -37.04 -3.26
C TYR A 96 7.19 -37.76 -2.84
N THR A 97 6.11 -37.63 -3.61
CA THR A 97 4.85 -38.31 -3.33
C THR A 97 5.00 -39.83 -3.47
N LYS A 98 5.72 -40.30 -4.50
CA LYS A 98 6.02 -41.72 -4.71
C LYS A 98 6.91 -42.28 -3.60
N ASP A 99 7.98 -41.58 -3.24
CA ASP A 99 8.88 -41.97 -2.16
C ASP A 99 8.17 -42.07 -0.81
N PHE A 100 7.28 -41.11 -0.53
CA PHE A 100 6.50 -41.12 0.69
C PHE A 100 5.48 -42.26 0.72
N ALA A 101 4.81 -42.50 -0.39
CA ALA A 101 3.87 -43.60 -0.52
C ALA A 101 4.55 -44.98 -0.41
N TYR A 102 5.75 -45.13 -0.96
CA TYR A 102 6.56 -46.33 -0.80
C TYR A 102 6.89 -46.62 0.66
N LYS A 103 7.25 -45.59 1.44
CA LYS A 103 7.49 -45.71 2.89
C LYS A 103 6.25 -46.12 3.68
N LEU A 104 5.05 -45.80 3.17
CA LEU A 104 3.78 -46.16 3.79
C LEU A 104 3.20 -47.49 3.29
N ASN A 105 3.93 -48.26 2.47
CA ASN A 105 3.47 -49.50 1.83
C ASN A 105 2.19 -49.32 0.96
N ILE A 106 1.99 -48.12 0.38
CA ILE A 106 0.90 -47.86 -0.53
C ILE A 106 1.28 -48.41 -1.92
N SER A 107 0.36 -49.17 -2.57
CA SER A 107 0.65 -49.74 -3.87
C SER A 107 0.83 -48.67 -4.95
N GLU A 108 1.74 -48.92 -5.93
CA GLU A 108 2.01 -47.98 -7.03
C GLU A 108 0.74 -47.59 -7.81
N LYS A 109 -0.18 -48.54 -8.03
CA LYS A 109 -1.48 -48.29 -8.70
C LYS A 109 -2.35 -47.28 -7.98
N GLN A 110 -2.34 -47.31 -6.65
CA GLN A 110 -3.11 -46.34 -5.83
C GLN A 110 -2.48 -44.95 -5.89
N VAL A 111 -1.15 -44.86 -5.86
CA VAL A 111 -0.40 -43.62 -6.03
C VAL A 111 -0.65 -42.99 -7.38
N GLU A 112 -0.60 -43.82 -8.44
CA GLU A 112 -0.83 -43.37 -9.82
C GLU A 112 -2.27 -42.85 -9.98
N GLN A 113 -3.26 -43.52 -9.42
CA GLN A 113 -4.64 -43.04 -9.44
C GLN A 113 -4.82 -41.72 -8.68
N ILE A 114 -4.15 -41.54 -7.55
CA ILE A 114 -4.16 -40.27 -6.79
C ILE A 114 -3.52 -39.17 -7.60
N LEU A 115 -2.38 -39.41 -8.25
CA LEU A 115 -1.67 -38.41 -9.06
C LEU A 115 -2.48 -38.02 -10.31
N ILE A 116 -3.13 -38.97 -10.95
CA ILE A 116 -4.02 -38.73 -12.11
C ILE A 116 -5.24 -37.94 -11.68
N ASN A 117 -5.88 -38.29 -10.55
CA ASN A 117 -7.06 -37.61 -10.06
C ASN A 117 -6.76 -36.17 -9.59
N PHE A 118 -5.58 -35.92 -9.06
CA PHE A 118 -5.17 -34.58 -8.63
C PHE A 118 -4.68 -33.72 -9.80
N ASP A 119 -4.26 -34.33 -10.94
CA ASP A 119 -3.73 -33.66 -12.14
C ASP A 119 -2.96 -32.37 -11.82
N ILE A 120 -1.94 -32.53 -10.93
CA ILE A 120 -1.17 -31.42 -10.35
C ILE A 120 -0.58 -30.57 -11.47
N THR A 121 -0.07 -31.21 -12.53
CA THR A 121 0.52 -30.52 -13.68
C THR A 121 -0.49 -29.63 -14.38
N LYS A 122 -1.71 -30.13 -14.60
CA LYS A 122 -2.78 -29.38 -15.27
C LYS A 122 -3.29 -28.22 -14.40
N LYS A 123 -3.43 -28.43 -13.08
CA LYS A 123 -3.81 -27.37 -12.14
C LYS A 123 -2.76 -26.27 -12.07
N ILE A 124 -1.48 -26.62 -12.01
CA ILE A 124 -0.39 -25.63 -12.00
C ILE A 124 -0.35 -24.89 -13.34
N THR A 125 -0.46 -25.61 -14.47
CA THR A 125 -0.48 -24.99 -15.79
C THR A 125 -1.70 -24.09 -15.97
N SER A 126 -2.89 -24.47 -15.49
CA SER A 126 -4.10 -23.63 -15.56
C SER A 126 -3.95 -22.36 -14.72
N VAL A 127 -3.42 -22.46 -13.51
CA VAL A 127 -3.14 -21.30 -12.68
C VAL A 127 -2.18 -20.33 -13.36
N LEU A 128 -1.16 -20.82 -14.03
CA LEU A 128 -0.20 -19.98 -14.76
C LEU A 128 -0.81 -19.36 -16.02
N THR A 129 -1.49 -20.16 -16.85
CA THR A 129 -2.14 -19.67 -18.07
C THR A 129 -3.25 -18.66 -17.78
N GLU A 130 -3.92 -18.77 -16.63
CA GLU A 130 -4.89 -17.78 -16.18
C GLU A 130 -4.24 -16.57 -15.51
N SER A 131 -3.10 -16.75 -14.85
CA SER A 131 -2.43 -15.67 -14.10
C SER A 131 -1.63 -14.73 -14.99
N ILE A 132 -1.00 -15.24 -16.06
CA ILE A 132 -0.20 -14.43 -17.00
C ILE A 132 -1.06 -13.35 -17.69
N PRO A 133 -2.25 -13.65 -18.26
CA PRO A 133 -3.13 -12.62 -18.79
C PRO A 133 -3.65 -11.65 -17.71
N LYS A 134 -3.87 -12.13 -16.49
CA LYS A 134 -4.25 -11.28 -15.36
C LYS A 134 -3.14 -10.31 -14.99
N ILE A 135 -1.88 -10.73 -14.95
CA ILE A 135 -0.72 -9.87 -14.74
C ILE A 135 -0.64 -8.79 -15.82
N ALA A 136 -0.89 -9.13 -17.08
CA ALA A 136 -0.96 -8.16 -18.18
C ALA A 136 -2.15 -7.19 -18.01
N SER A 137 -3.31 -7.67 -17.56
CA SER A 137 -4.47 -6.80 -17.26
C SER A 137 -4.26 -5.91 -16.02
N TYR A 138 -3.47 -6.38 -15.06
CA TYR A 138 -3.03 -5.55 -13.92
C TYR A 138 -2.15 -4.38 -14.35
N SER A 139 -1.41 -4.49 -15.47
CA SER A 139 -0.68 -3.36 -16.04
C SER A 139 -1.61 -2.21 -16.43
N TYR A 140 -2.80 -2.49 -16.94
CA TYR A 140 -3.82 -1.46 -17.22
C TYR A 140 -4.43 -0.90 -15.92
N SER A 141 -4.67 -1.76 -14.94
CA SER A 141 -5.14 -1.34 -13.60
C SER A 141 -4.07 -0.53 -12.87
N PHE A 142 -2.78 -0.80 -13.15
CA PHE A 142 -1.65 -0.03 -12.62
C PHE A 142 -1.66 1.42 -13.12
N VAL A 143 -2.00 1.66 -14.40
CA VAL A 143 -2.13 3.02 -14.93
C VAL A 143 -3.23 3.80 -14.20
N LYS A 144 -4.39 3.18 -13.94
CA LYS A 144 -5.44 3.80 -13.11
C LYS A 144 -4.98 4.02 -11.66
N GLY A 145 -4.27 3.06 -11.10
CA GLY A 145 -3.67 3.16 -9.77
C GLY A 145 -2.66 4.32 -9.71
N PHE A 146 -1.86 4.50 -10.74
CA PHE A 146 -0.88 5.57 -10.83
C PHE A 146 -1.51 6.97 -10.82
N ILE A 147 -2.62 7.17 -11.53
CA ILE A 147 -3.39 8.42 -11.46
C ILE A 147 -3.88 8.68 -10.03
N ASN A 148 -4.40 7.67 -9.35
CA ASN A 148 -4.84 7.79 -7.96
C ASN A 148 -3.67 8.12 -7.02
N ILE A 149 -2.49 7.55 -7.25
CA ILE A 149 -1.28 7.87 -6.48
C ILE A 149 -0.86 9.33 -6.70
N ILE A 150 -0.88 9.82 -7.95
CA ILE A 150 -0.58 11.23 -8.24
C ILE A 150 -1.57 12.15 -7.52
N LEU A 151 -2.88 11.86 -7.62
CA LEU A 151 -3.89 12.64 -6.94
C LEU A 151 -3.73 12.59 -5.41
N ALA A 152 -3.37 11.43 -4.86
CA ALA A 152 -3.08 11.27 -3.45
C ALA A 152 -1.85 12.08 -3.02
N LEU A 153 -0.78 12.07 -3.81
CA LEU A 153 0.42 12.87 -3.56
C LEU A 153 0.13 14.37 -3.60
N VAL A 154 -0.60 14.84 -4.62
CA VAL A 154 -1.01 16.24 -4.73
C VAL A 154 -1.86 16.63 -3.53
N SER A 155 -2.83 15.80 -3.14
CA SER A 155 -3.68 16.05 -1.98
C SER A 155 -2.85 16.09 -0.69
N ALA A 156 -1.94 15.14 -0.49
CA ALA A 156 -1.05 15.10 0.66
C ALA A 156 -0.15 16.34 0.74
N PHE A 157 0.35 16.80 -0.40
CA PHE A 157 1.17 18.02 -0.48
C PHE A 157 0.40 19.24 0.02
N TYR A 158 -0.82 19.46 -0.47
CA TYR A 158 -1.65 20.59 -0.03
C TYR A 158 -2.07 20.45 1.44
N ILE A 159 -2.40 19.25 1.90
CA ILE A 159 -2.74 18.99 3.31
C ILE A 159 -1.56 19.33 4.23
N LEU A 160 -0.33 18.99 3.86
CA LEU A 160 0.85 19.32 4.65
C LEU A 160 1.17 20.81 4.65
N LEU A 161 0.99 21.49 3.50
CA LEU A 161 1.18 22.94 3.41
C LEU A 161 0.22 23.70 4.31
N ASP A 162 -1.06 23.38 4.26
CA ASP A 162 -2.13 24.12 4.93
C ASP A 162 -2.71 23.39 6.15
N ARG A 163 -1.94 22.47 6.75
CA ARG A 163 -2.40 21.60 7.84
C ARG A 163 -3.06 22.39 8.99
N GLU A 164 -2.51 23.55 9.34
CA GLU A 164 -3.06 24.35 10.46
C GLU A 164 -4.43 24.92 10.12
N THR A 165 -4.60 25.42 8.89
CA THR A 165 -5.88 25.94 8.40
C THR A 165 -6.91 24.83 8.34
N LEU A 166 -6.51 23.66 7.82
CA LEU A 166 -7.39 22.48 7.73
C LEU A 166 -7.80 21.98 9.12
N VAL A 167 -6.86 21.85 10.05
CA VAL A 167 -7.17 21.41 11.42
C VAL A 167 -8.09 22.43 12.13
N LYS A 168 -7.85 23.73 11.97
CA LYS A 168 -8.75 24.76 12.49
C LYS A 168 -10.14 24.67 11.85
N GLY A 169 -10.21 24.46 10.53
CA GLY A 169 -11.47 24.29 9.81
C GLY A 169 -12.26 23.07 10.30
N ILE A 170 -11.60 21.91 10.45
CA ILE A 170 -12.24 20.69 10.95
C ILE A 170 -12.74 20.89 12.40
N LYS A 171 -11.93 21.52 13.27
CA LYS A 171 -12.36 21.85 14.63
C LYS A 171 -13.60 22.76 14.61
N LYS A 172 -13.59 23.81 13.79
CA LYS A 172 -14.74 24.73 13.66
C LYS A 172 -16.00 23.99 13.20
N LEU A 173 -15.88 23.09 12.21
CA LEU A 173 -16.98 22.26 11.75
C LEU A 173 -17.50 21.34 12.87
N ASN A 174 -16.60 20.71 13.63
CA ASN A 174 -16.96 19.84 14.74
C ASN A 174 -17.80 20.61 15.78
N TYR A 175 -17.36 21.80 16.20
CA TYR A 175 -18.11 22.65 17.15
C TYR A 175 -19.37 23.29 16.57
N SER A 176 -19.52 23.35 15.24
CA SER A 176 -20.74 23.86 14.58
C SER A 176 -21.81 22.78 14.42
N LEU A 177 -21.40 21.53 14.23
CA LEU A 177 -22.31 20.39 13.95
C LEU A 177 -22.76 19.65 15.21
N PHE A 178 -21.93 19.66 16.25
CA PHE A 178 -22.15 18.88 17.46
C PHE A 178 -22.25 19.77 18.70
N ASP A 179 -22.95 19.27 19.72
CA ASP A 179 -22.96 19.89 21.04
C ASP A 179 -21.54 20.01 21.62
N LYS A 180 -21.30 21.05 22.44
CA LYS A 180 -19.97 21.38 22.97
C LYS A 180 -19.29 20.21 23.71
N ASN A 181 -20.07 19.42 24.47
CA ASN A 181 -19.53 18.30 25.23
C ASN A 181 -19.03 17.19 24.27
N PHE A 182 -19.85 16.85 23.27
CA PHE A 182 -19.50 15.85 22.28
C PHE A 182 -18.35 16.32 21.36
N ALA A 183 -18.34 17.58 20.96
CA ALA A 183 -17.25 18.17 20.17
C ALA A 183 -15.92 18.15 20.92
N ASN A 184 -15.92 18.45 22.22
CA ASN A 184 -14.74 18.32 23.08
C ASN A 184 -14.26 16.85 23.15
N TYR A 185 -15.18 15.93 23.37
CA TYR A 185 -14.88 14.51 23.44
C TYR A 185 -14.23 14.00 22.14
N LEU A 186 -14.80 14.32 20.97
CA LEU A 186 -14.22 14.00 19.67
C LEU A 186 -12.82 14.62 19.49
N THR A 187 -12.62 15.85 19.94
CA THR A 187 -11.33 16.52 19.83
C THR A 187 -10.26 15.85 20.69
N LEU A 188 -10.59 15.43 21.91
CA LEU A 188 -9.69 14.68 22.79
C LEU A 188 -9.34 13.33 22.17
N TRP A 189 -10.32 12.54 21.75
CA TRP A 189 -10.11 11.25 21.09
C TRP A 189 -9.24 11.35 19.83
N THR A 190 -9.44 12.38 19.04
CA THR A 190 -8.63 12.61 17.83
C THR A 190 -7.17 12.92 18.19
N ASN A 191 -6.94 13.70 19.25
CA ASN A 191 -5.58 13.98 19.73
C ASN A 191 -4.90 12.74 20.31
N ASP A 192 -5.62 11.93 21.09
CA ASP A 192 -5.10 10.69 21.65
C ASP A 192 -4.77 9.69 20.55
N ALA A 193 -5.67 9.48 19.60
CA ALA A 193 -5.44 8.64 18.42
C ALA A 193 -4.19 9.09 17.65
N LYS A 194 -4.06 10.41 17.39
CA LYS A 194 -2.89 10.97 16.73
C LYS A 194 -1.61 10.64 17.50
N THR A 195 -1.59 10.83 18.82
CA THR A 195 -0.41 10.55 19.66
C THR A 195 -0.02 9.07 19.62
N VAL A 196 -0.98 8.16 19.72
CA VAL A 196 -0.75 6.72 19.63
C VAL A 196 -0.17 6.34 18.26
N PHE A 197 -0.74 6.87 17.18
CA PHE A 197 -0.23 6.59 15.82
C PHE A 197 1.17 7.20 15.59
N GLU A 198 1.43 8.42 16.05
CA GLU A 198 2.75 9.03 15.95
C GLU A 198 3.81 8.20 16.71
N GLN A 199 3.49 7.74 17.93
CA GLN A 199 4.37 6.88 18.72
C GLN A 199 4.59 5.52 18.05
N TYR A 200 3.54 4.91 17.49
CA TYR A 200 3.65 3.64 16.77
C TYR A 200 4.55 3.74 15.54
N ILE A 201 4.38 4.78 14.73
CA ILE A 201 5.22 5.00 13.54
C ILE A 201 6.67 5.27 13.93
N VAL A 202 6.91 6.15 14.90
CA VAL A 202 8.27 6.44 15.38
C VAL A 202 8.92 5.22 16.02
N GLY A 203 8.18 4.47 16.84
CA GLY A 203 8.69 3.27 17.52
C GLY A 203 9.01 2.08 16.59
N ASN A 204 8.44 2.04 15.37
CA ASN A 204 8.74 0.98 14.38
C ASN A 204 9.79 1.39 13.34
N ILE A 205 10.19 2.66 13.30
CA ILE A 205 11.20 3.16 12.35
C ILE A 205 12.58 3.32 13.02
N ILE A 206 12.61 3.37 14.34
CA ILE A 206 13.83 3.44 15.16
C ILE A 206 14.11 2.09 15.80
#